data_06ac08345274854dd51b63db0f18d4d2
#
_entry.id   06ac08345274854dd51b63db0f18d4d2
#
_cell.length_a   1.000
_cell.length_b   1.000
_cell.length_c   1.000
_cell.angle_alpha   90.00
_cell.angle_beta   90.00
_cell.angle_gamma   90.00
#
_symmetry.space_group_name_H-M   'P 1'
#
loop_
_entity.id
_entity.type
_entity.pdbx_description
1 polymer ?
#
loop_
_entity_poly.entity_id
_entity_poly.type
_entity_poly.pdbx_seq_one_letter_code
_entity_poly.pdbx_strand_id
1 'polypeptide(L)'
;LALDLAADFIDLFEARGWAPQERDAPTVDTGQDTVTITHRASDGVEQRVTVAYTGVTGSSSAMTTGGGIVFSVALAPGEVRSIGVRVSIGNPLDRPPTRPFDYEAWRNSFAPLLSGELGMGAHGPSLTRAIDDMRGLLLFTPEGPVPAAGIPWFVAAFGRDALITAWFLLPYRPDVAAGTLRYLARWQAADVDRSREAEPGKIMHELRFGELTRTGKTPHS
;
A
#
# COMPACT_ATOMS: atom_id res chain seq x y z
N LEU A 1 13.36 -5.14 24.73
CA LEU A 1 12.51 -5.42 23.56
C LEU A 1 13.42 -5.50 22.33
N ALA A 2 13.27 -6.55 21.53
CA ALA A 2 13.97 -6.68 20.26
C ALA A 2 12.96 -6.71 19.11
N LEU A 3 13.33 -6.10 17.99
CA LEU A 3 12.65 -6.18 16.71
C LEU A 3 13.63 -6.80 15.71
N ASP A 4 13.31 -7.98 15.25
CA ASP A 4 14.02 -8.61 14.13
C ASP A 4 13.41 -8.12 12.83
N LEU A 5 14.26 -7.68 11.91
CA LEU A 5 13.86 -7.05 10.65
C LEU A 5 14.30 -7.90 9.48
N ALA A 6 13.38 -8.21 8.59
CA ALA A 6 13.66 -8.88 7.33
C ALA A 6 12.76 -8.31 6.23
N ALA A 7 13.30 -8.28 5.02
CA ALA A 7 12.55 -7.98 3.81
C ALA A 7 13.09 -8.89 2.69
N ASP A 8 12.24 -9.73 2.14
CA ASP A 8 12.60 -10.70 1.11
C ASP A 8 12.46 -10.14 -0.31
N PHE A 9 11.70 -9.03 -0.47
CA PHE A 9 11.42 -8.36 -1.75
C PHE A 9 10.90 -9.28 -2.84
N ILE A 10 10.29 -10.42 -2.46
CA ILE A 10 9.70 -11.34 -3.43
C ILE A 10 8.51 -10.70 -4.13
N ASP A 11 8.32 -11.04 -5.40
CA ASP A 11 7.15 -10.62 -6.13
C ASP A 11 5.88 -11.33 -5.61
N LEU A 12 4.75 -10.68 -5.74
CA LEU A 12 3.46 -11.23 -5.34
C LEU A 12 3.18 -12.61 -5.95
N PHE A 13 3.56 -12.82 -7.19
CA PHE A 13 3.34 -14.08 -7.89
C PHE A 13 4.20 -15.20 -7.31
N GLU A 14 5.43 -14.89 -6.88
CA GLU A 14 6.29 -15.86 -6.19
C GLU A 14 5.71 -16.19 -4.82
N ALA A 15 5.22 -15.20 -4.07
CA ALA A 15 4.52 -15.43 -2.80
C ALA A 15 3.28 -16.33 -2.96
N ARG A 16 2.69 -16.37 -4.18
CA ARG A 16 1.58 -17.24 -4.55
C ARG A 16 1.99 -18.60 -5.11
N GLY A 17 3.29 -18.92 -5.10
CA GLY A 17 3.81 -20.22 -5.49
C GLY A 17 4.37 -20.31 -6.91
N TRP A 18 4.61 -19.17 -7.59
CA TRP A 18 5.37 -19.18 -8.83
C TRP A 18 6.84 -19.51 -8.54
N ALA A 19 7.55 -19.96 -9.56
CA ALA A 19 8.97 -20.29 -9.41
C ALA A 19 9.77 -19.09 -8.87
N PRO A 20 10.55 -19.29 -7.79
CA PRO A 20 11.37 -18.22 -7.22
C PRO A 20 12.35 -17.68 -8.26
N GLN A 21 12.53 -16.36 -8.25
CA GLN A 21 13.57 -15.73 -9.06
C GLN A 21 14.87 -15.70 -8.30
N GLU A 22 15.97 -15.91 -9.01
CA GLU A 22 17.30 -15.70 -8.45
C GLU A 22 17.50 -14.21 -8.14
N ARG A 23 17.88 -13.88 -6.92
CA ARG A 23 18.09 -12.52 -6.42
C ARG A 23 19.36 -12.45 -5.61
N ASP A 24 20.04 -11.32 -5.73
CA ASP A 24 21.09 -10.96 -4.79
C ASP A 24 20.48 -10.70 -3.40
N ALA A 25 21.24 -11.06 -2.37
CA ALA A 25 20.81 -10.77 -1.01
C ALA A 25 20.65 -9.25 -0.81
N PRO A 26 19.60 -8.80 -0.12
CA PRO A 26 19.42 -7.39 0.16
C PRO A 26 20.56 -6.85 1.03
N THR A 27 20.94 -5.60 0.83
CA THR A 27 21.89 -4.89 1.67
C THR A 27 21.18 -4.28 2.87
N VAL A 28 21.87 -4.25 4.01
CA VAL A 28 21.35 -3.66 5.25
C VAL A 28 22.29 -2.56 5.70
N ASP A 29 21.76 -1.33 5.75
CA ASP A 29 22.44 -0.15 6.26
C ASP A 29 21.85 0.26 7.61
N THR A 30 22.71 0.55 8.58
CA THR A 30 22.29 1.00 9.91
C THR A 30 22.70 2.44 10.15
N GLY A 31 21.71 3.30 10.36
CA GLY A 31 21.89 4.68 10.84
C GLY A 31 21.74 4.78 12.35
N GLN A 32 21.75 6.02 12.86
CA GLN A 32 21.63 6.28 14.30
C GLN A 32 20.28 5.78 14.87
N ASP A 33 19.20 6.10 14.20
CA ASP A 33 17.81 5.77 14.61
C ASP A 33 17.04 5.04 13.50
N THR A 34 17.76 4.41 12.56
CA THR A 34 17.18 3.78 11.38
C THR A 34 17.91 2.50 10.98
N VAL A 35 17.15 1.57 10.43
CA VAL A 35 17.68 0.44 9.67
C VAL A 35 17.04 0.49 8.28
N THR A 36 17.85 0.43 7.24
CA THR A 36 17.40 0.43 5.85
C THR A 36 17.81 -0.88 5.17
N ILE A 37 16.86 -1.58 4.62
CA ILE A 37 17.06 -2.80 3.84
C ILE A 37 16.79 -2.44 2.38
N THR A 38 17.76 -2.65 1.50
CA THR A 38 17.68 -2.29 0.09
C THR A 38 17.90 -3.52 -0.78
N HIS A 39 17.04 -3.70 -1.75
CA HIS A 39 17.16 -4.70 -2.81
C HIS A 39 17.23 -4.02 -4.17
N ARG A 40 18.11 -4.51 -5.04
CA ARG A 40 18.19 -4.09 -6.44
C ARG A 40 17.61 -5.21 -7.31
N ALA A 41 16.47 -4.92 -7.93
CA ALA A 41 15.82 -5.85 -8.84
C ALA A 41 16.64 -6.09 -10.13
N SER A 42 16.34 -7.15 -10.85
CA SER A 42 17.07 -7.54 -12.07
C SER A 42 17.00 -6.48 -13.19
N ASP A 43 15.99 -5.63 -13.18
CA ASP A 43 15.82 -4.47 -14.08
C ASP A 43 16.53 -3.20 -13.59
N GLY A 44 17.26 -3.29 -12.47
CA GLY A 44 18.00 -2.18 -11.87
C GLY A 44 17.17 -1.28 -10.95
N VAL A 45 15.88 -1.53 -10.79
CA VAL A 45 15.03 -0.78 -9.87
C VAL A 45 15.39 -1.11 -8.42
N GLU A 46 15.65 -0.08 -7.61
CA GLU A 46 15.91 -0.25 -6.18
C GLU A 46 14.61 -0.15 -5.38
N GLN A 47 14.37 -1.15 -4.56
CA GLN A 47 13.30 -1.18 -3.58
C GLN A 47 13.91 -1.05 -2.19
N ARG A 48 13.24 -0.33 -1.30
CA ARG A 48 13.79 -0.01 0.02
C ARG A 48 12.74 -0.12 1.10
N VAL A 49 13.12 -0.73 2.22
CA VAL A 49 12.35 -0.69 3.47
C VAL A 49 13.19 0.04 4.50
N THR A 50 12.67 1.11 5.07
CA THR A 50 13.33 1.87 6.14
C THR A 50 12.50 1.77 7.40
N VAL A 51 13.12 1.31 8.47
CA VAL A 51 12.53 1.26 9.81
C VAL A 51 13.21 2.33 10.65
N ALA A 52 12.45 3.30 11.08
CA ALA A 52 12.89 4.37 11.98
C ALA A 52 12.20 4.25 13.33
N TYR A 53 12.87 4.64 14.41
CA TYR A 53 12.28 4.66 15.74
C TYR A 53 12.45 6.02 16.44
N THR A 54 11.53 6.28 17.38
CA THR A 54 11.51 7.50 18.19
C THR A 54 11.07 7.18 19.61
N GLY A 55 11.26 8.13 20.54
CA GLY A 55 10.79 7.98 21.92
C GLY A 55 11.80 7.28 22.85
N VAL A 56 13.02 7.03 22.39
CA VAL A 56 14.10 6.49 23.22
C VAL A 56 14.81 7.67 23.93
N THR A 57 14.50 7.87 25.21
CA THR A 57 15.01 9.01 25.99
C THR A 57 15.38 8.59 27.42
N GLY A 58 16.19 9.40 28.10
CA GLY A 58 16.56 9.18 29.49
C GLY A 58 17.49 7.97 29.67
N SER A 59 17.14 7.07 30.57
CA SER A 59 17.88 5.81 30.84
C SER A 59 17.64 4.69 29.80
N SER A 60 16.83 4.96 28.78
CA SER A 60 16.58 4.01 27.70
C SER A 60 17.61 4.20 26.59
N SER A 61 17.98 3.11 25.94
CA SER A 61 18.86 3.10 24.78
C SER A 61 18.31 2.21 23.69
N ALA A 62 18.70 2.50 22.46
CA ALA A 62 18.46 1.59 21.33
C ALA A 62 19.78 1.32 20.62
N MET A 63 19.95 0.10 20.15
CA MET A 63 21.08 -0.34 19.37
C MET A 63 20.58 -0.98 18.09
N THR A 64 21.01 -0.45 16.96
CA THR A 64 20.77 -1.07 15.65
C THR A 64 21.83 -2.13 15.39
N THR A 65 21.41 -3.24 14.85
CA THR A 65 22.28 -4.33 14.39
C THR A 65 21.94 -4.65 12.94
N GLY A 66 22.80 -5.36 12.24
CA GLY A 66 22.56 -5.75 10.83
C GLY A 66 21.28 -6.56 10.57
N GLY A 67 20.58 -6.99 11.62
CA GLY A 67 19.33 -7.77 11.50
C GLY A 67 18.19 -7.22 12.37
N GLY A 68 18.36 -6.09 13.06
CA GLY A 68 17.28 -5.61 13.90
C GLY A 68 17.60 -4.42 14.79
N ILE A 69 16.71 -4.14 15.72
CA ILE A 69 16.80 -3.05 16.69
C ILE A 69 16.54 -3.61 18.08
N VAL A 70 17.46 -3.41 18.99
CA VAL A 70 17.33 -3.80 20.40
C VAL A 70 17.11 -2.55 21.26
N PHE A 71 15.98 -2.50 21.94
CA PHE A 71 15.65 -1.45 22.90
C PHE A 71 15.90 -1.94 24.32
N SER A 72 16.74 -1.24 25.05
CA SER A 72 16.94 -1.40 26.50
C SER A 72 16.16 -0.31 27.20
N VAL A 73 15.16 -0.69 28.00
CA VAL A 73 14.26 0.25 28.67
C VAL A 73 14.25 -0.05 30.15
N ALA A 74 14.61 0.92 30.97
CA ALA A 74 14.47 0.87 32.41
C ALA A 74 13.18 1.62 32.81
N LEU A 75 12.30 0.96 33.56
CA LEU A 75 11.05 1.51 34.03
C LEU A 75 10.98 1.47 35.55
N ALA A 76 10.56 2.57 36.17
CA ALA A 76 10.16 2.58 37.57
C ALA A 76 8.76 1.95 37.75
N PRO A 77 8.38 1.50 38.97
CA PRO A 77 7.05 1.00 39.22
C PRO A 77 5.96 2.01 38.83
N GLY A 78 5.01 1.59 37.96
CA GLY A 78 3.94 2.44 37.46
C GLY A 78 4.33 3.36 36.28
N GLU A 79 5.60 3.37 35.87
CA GLU A 79 6.06 4.16 34.72
C GLU A 79 5.62 3.49 33.40
N VAL A 80 5.16 4.30 32.45
CA VAL A 80 4.82 3.88 31.09
C VAL A 80 5.67 4.66 30.11
N ARG A 81 6.27 3.94 29.16
CA ARG A 81 7.03 4.55 28.04
C ARG A 81 6.49 4.07 26.72
N SER A 82 6.46 4.97 25.74
CA SER A 82 6.07 4.66 24.39
C SER A 82 7.28 4.79 23.45
N ILE A 83 7.52 3.76 22.67
CA ILE A 83 8.49 3.75 21.58
C ILE A 83 7.71 3.74 20.29
N GLY A 84 7.89 4.75 19.44
CA GLY A 84 7.32 4.79 18.10
C GLY A 84 8.23 4.08 17.13
N VAL A 85 7.66 3.20 16.30
CA VAL A 85 8.35 2.56 15.18
C VAL A 85 7.61 2.91 13.91
N ARG A 86 8.34 3.44 12.93
CA ARG A 86 7.81 3.79 11.61
C ARG A 86 8.48 2.91 10.57
N VAL A 87 7.68 2.17 9.83
CA VAL A 87 8.12 1.42 8.65
C VAL A 87 7.72 2.21 7.42
N SER A 88 8.69 2.51 6.56
CA SER A 88 8.49 3.20 5.29
C SER A 88 8.96 2.29 4.16
N ILE A 89 8.11 2.11 3.17
CA ILE A 89 8.42 1.34 1.96
C ILE A 89 8.67 2.35 0.85
N GLY A 90 9.86 2.32 0.28
CA GLY A 90 10.26 3.19 -0.84
C GLY A 90 10.40 2.37 -2.11
N ASN A 91 9.63 2.74 -3.12
CA ASN A 91 9.77 2.25 -4.47
C ASN A 91 9.88 3.48 -5.38
N PRO A 92 10.96 3.62 -6.17
CA PRO A 92 11.15 4.78 -7.04
C PRO A 92 10.08 4.90 -8.13
N LEU A 93 9.30 3.85 -8.34
CA LEU A 93 8.15 3.88 -9.26
C LEU A 93 6.87 4.38 -8.59
N ASP A 94 6.84 4.44 -7.26
CA ASP A 94 5.70 4.99 -6.53
C ASP A 94 5.62 6.50 -6.77
N ARG A 95 4.47 6.90 -7.23
CA ARG A 95 4.13 8.32 -7.37
C ARG A 95 3.23 8.70 -6.20
N PRO A 96 3.71 9.51 -5.25
CA PRO A 96 2.90 9.91 -4.12
C PRO A 96 1.66 10.68 -4.61
N PRO A 97 0.55 10.60 -3.86
CA PRO A 97 -0.63 11.38 -4.18
C PRO A 97 -0.31 12.87 -4.10
N THR A 98 -0.98 13.67 -4.92
CA THR A 98 -0.82 15.13 -4.94
C THR A 98 -1.32 15.82 -3.68
N ARG A 99 -2.14 15.13 -2.89
CA ARG A 99 -2.68 15.63 -1.62
C ARG A 99 -2.67 14.53 -0.56
N PRO A 100 -2.40 14.87 0.71
CA PRO A 100 -2.58 13.94 1.82
C PRO A 100 -4.04 13.46 1.88
N PHE A 101 -4.23 12.22 2.31
CA PHE A 101 -5.56 11.67 2.52
C PHE A 101 -6.16 12.24 3.81
N ASP A 102 -7.35 12.84 3.70
CA ASP A 102 -8.11 13.34 4.83
C ASP A 102 -9.07 12.26 5.34
N TYR A 103 -8.70 11.64 6.45
CA TYR A 103 -9.48 10.57 7.07
C TYR A 103 -10.80 11.06 7.67
N GLU A 104 -10.80 12.24 8.24
CA GLU A 104 -12.02 12.85 8.80
C GLU A 104 -13.03 13.15 7.71
N ALA A 105 -12.58 13.79 6.63
CA ALA A 105 -13.42 14.04 5.48
C ALA A 105 -13.94 12.73 4.85
N TRP A 106 -13.14 11.66 4.86
CA TRP A 106 -13.59 10.33 4.42
C TRP A 106 -14.77 9.85 5.27
N ARG A 107 -14.63 9.79 6.58
CA ARG A 107 -15.71 9.32 7.46
C ARG A 107 -16.96 10.21 7.39
N ASN A 108 -16.78 11.52 7.38
CA ASN A 108 -17.87 12.48 7.35
C ASN A 108 -18.69 12.40 6.07
N SER A 109 -18.10 11.99 4.94
CA SER A 109 -18.84 11.80 3.68
C SER A 109 -19.90 10.69 3.77
N PHE A 110 -19.79 9.78 4.73
CA PHE A 110 -20.75 8.71 4.96
C PHE A 110 -21.71 9.01 6.13
N ALA A 111 -21.70 10.23 6.67
CA ALA A 111 -22.56 10.61 7.79
C ALA A 111 -24.05 10.28 7.57
N PRO A 112 -24.65 10.47 6.38
CA PRO A 112 -26.05 10.10 6.14
C PRO A 112 -26.34 8.61 6.33
N LEU A 113 -25.38 7.74 6.00
CA LEU A 113 -25.51 6.29 6.25
C LEU A 113 -25.37 5.96 7.73
N LEU A 114 -24.47 6.66 8.43
CA LEU A 114 -24.12 6.38 9.83
C LEU A 114 -25.14 6.97 10.81
N SER A 115 -25.85 8.06 10.45
CA SER A 115 -26.84 8.71 11.31
C SER A 115 -28.10 7.90 11.56
N GLY A 116 -28.31 6.83 10.81
CA GLY A 116 -29.54 6.03 10.90
C GLY A 116 -30.74 6.64 10.17
N GLU A 117 -30.60 7.80 9.53
CA GLU A 117 -31.67 8.46 8.74
C GLU A 117 -32.22 7.56 7.64
N LEU A 118 -31.38 6.66 7.11
CA LEU A 118 -31.78 5.68 6.10
C LEU A 118 -32.21 4.32 6.69
N GLY A 119 -32.56 4.27 7.98
CA GLY A 119 -32.99 3.04 8.66
C GLY A 119 -31.88 2.02 8.95
N MET A 120 -30.62 2.40 8.76
CA MET A 120 -29.45 1.54 8.93
C MET A 120 -28.94 1.49 10.38
N GLY A 121 -29.60 2.12 11.33
CA GLY A 121 -29.11 2.30 12.71
C GLY A 121 -28.69 0.99 13.42
N ALA A 122 -29.40 -0.13 13.19
CA ALA A 122 -29.05 -1.43 13.73
C ALA A 122 -27.74 -2.01 13.15
N HIS A 123 -27.30 -1.54 11.98
CA HIS A 123 -26.12 -1.99 11.27
C HIS A 123 -24.94 -1.02 11.42
N GLY A 124 -25.06 0.02 12.23
CA GLY A 124 -24.06 1.08 12.40
C GLY A 124 -22.61 0.57 12.61
N PRO A 125 -22.35 -0.35 13.56
CA PRO A 125 -20.99 -0.87 13.79
C PRO A 125 -20.41 -1.59 12.57
N SER A 126 -21.19 -2.43 11.89
CA SER A 126 -20.78 -3.16 10.69
C SER A 126 -20.52 -2.21 9.52
N LEU A 127 -21.35 -1.19 9.37
CA LEU A 127 -21.20 -0.19 8.33
C LEU A 127 -19.97 0.69 8.57
N THR A 128 -19.71 1.12 9.80
CA THR A 128 -18.49 1.84 10.17
C THR A 128 -17.26 1.03 9.81
N ARG A 129 -17.26 -0.25 10.15
CA ARG A 129 -16.17 -1.16 9.82
C ARG A 129 -15.98 -1.28 8.30
N ALA A 130 -17.06 -1.46 7.55
CA ALA A 130 -16.98 -1.55 6.08
C ALA A 130 -16.41 -0.27 5.43
N ILE A 131 -16.77 0.91 5.94
CA ILE A 131 -16.24 2.19 5.49
C ILE A 131 -14.73 2.29 5.76
N ASP A 132 -14.29 1.85 6.95
CA ASP A 132 -12.88 1.84 7.31
C ASP A 132 -12.08 0.81 6.48
N ASP A 133 -12.65 -0.35 6.21
CA ASP A 133 -12.04 -1.37 5.36
C ASP A 133 -11.92 -0.89 3.89
N MET A 134 -12.95 -0.22 3.37
CA MET A 134 -12.92 0.41 2.04
C MET A 134 -11.79 1.42 1.92
N ARG A 135 -11.55 2.23 2.95
CA ARG A 135 -10.40 3.15 2.98
C ARG A 135 -9.08 2.39 2.84
N GLY A 136 -8.95 1.25 3.53
CA GLY A 136 -7.76 0.40 3.46
C GLY A 136 -7.50 -0.17 2.07
N LEU A 137 -8.51 -0.19 1.20
CA LEU A 137 -8.42 -0.66 -0.19
C LEU A 137 -8.16 0.46 -1.20
N LEU A 138 -8.05 1.72 -0.79
CA LEU A 138 -7.77 2.82 -1.72
C LEU A 138 -6.27 2.90 -2.02
N LEU A 139 -5.94 2.85 -3.30
CA LEU A 139 -4.65 3.23 -3.85
C LEU A 139 -4.64 4.74 -4.08
N PHE A 140 -3.65 5.44 -3.54
CA PHE A 140 -3.51 6.88 -3.72
C PHE A 140 -2.57 7.16 -4.89
N THR A 141 -3.14 7.59 -6.00
CA THR A 141 -2.42 7.86 -7.25
C THR A 141 -2.38 9.37 -7.54
N PRO A 142 -1.51 9.84 -8.45
CA PRO A 142 -1.53 11.23 -8.88
C PRO A 142 -2.87 11.67 -9.49
N GLU A 143 -3.61 10.73 -10.06
CA GLU A 143 -4.93 10.95 -10.66
C GLU A 143 -6.05 11.05 -9.61
N GLY A 144 -5.78 10.59 -8.40
CA GLY A 144 -6.72 10.52 -7.27
C GLY A 144 -6.80 9.13 -6.65
N PRO A 145 -7.71 8.93 -5.68
CA PRO A 145 -7.90 7.62 -5.07
C PRO A 145 -8.56 6.64 -6.06
N VAL A 146 -8.06 5.40 -6.08
CA VAL A 146 -8.52 4.31 -6.94
C VAL A 146 -8.72 3.06 -6.08
N PRO A 147 -9.88 2.39 -6.11
CA PRO A 147 -10.08 1.15 -5.37
C PRO A 147 -9.20 0.01 -5.89
N ALA A 148 -8.48 -0.65 -5.00
CA ALA A 148 -7.88 -1.95 -5.26
C ALA A 148 -8.93 -3.05 -5.20
N ALA A 149 -8.70 -4.16 -5.89
CA ALA A 149 -9.67 -5.26 -5.91
C ALA A 149 -9.73 -6.06 -4.61
N GLY A 150 -8.63 -6.18 -3.86
CA GLY A 150 -8.66 -6.88 -2.57
C GLY A 150 -7.31 -7.15 -1.93
N ILE A 151 -7.31 -7.42 -0.63
CA ILE A 151 -6.13 -7.78 0.17
C ILE A 151 -6.18 -9.29 0.43
N PRO A 152 -5.06 -10.00 0.46
CA PRO A 152 -3.69 -9.52 0.19
C PRO A 152 -3.28 -9.61 -1.29
N TRP A 153 -3.95 -10.43 -2.10
CA TRP A 153 -3.45 -10.85 -3.41
C TRP A 153 -3.82 -9.91 -4.56
N PHE A 154 -4.79 -9.07 -4.36
CA PHE A 154 -5.37 -8.21 -5.40
C PHE A 154 -5.21 -6.72 -5.05
N VAL A 155 -4.11 -6.37 -4.35
CA VAL A 155 -3.77 -4.98 -4.04
C VAL A 155 -3.20 -4.32 -5.31
N ALA A 156 -4.07 -4.15 -6.29
CA ALA A 156 -3.79 -3.53 -7.57
C ALA A 156 -5.06 -2.90 -8.13
N ALA A 157 -4.93 -2.01 -9.09
CA ALA A 157 -6.07 -1.50 -9.83
C ALA A 157 -6.50 -2.53 -10.87
N PHE A 158 -7.75 -3.01 -10.72
CA PHE A 158 -8.44 -3.84 -11.71
C PHE A 158 -9.49 -2.97 -12.38
N GLY A 159 -9.52 -2.94 -13.70
CA GLY A 159 -10.38 -2.03 -14.45
C GLY A 159 -11.86 -2.14 -14.06
N ARG A 160 -12.41 -3.35 -14.12
CA ARG A 160 -13.82 -3.61 -13.79
C ARG A 160 -14.14 -3.38 -12.31
N ASP A 161 -13.30 -3.93 -11.42
CA ASP A 161 -13.53 -3.88 -9.97
C ASP A 161 -13.47 -2.46 -9.47
N ALA A 162 -12.50 -1.68 -9.93
CA ALA A 162 -12.36 -0.27 -9.58
C ALA A 162 -13.57 0.56 -10.06
N LEU A 163 -14.07 0.31 -11.29
CA LEU A 163 -15.23 1.01 -11.83
C LEU A 163 -16.51 0.71 -11.04
N ILE A 164 -16.77 -0.57 -10.74
CA ILE A 164 -17.98 -0.97 -9.99
C ILE A 164 -17.94 -0.38 -8.59
N THR A 165 -16.78 -0.49 -7.90
CA THR A 165 -16.62 0.07 -6.56
C THR A 165 -16.75 1.59 -6.56
N ALA A 166 -16.14 2.27 -7.52
CA ALA A 166 -16.24 3.72 -7.65
C ALA A 166 -17.68 4.16 -7.94
N TRP A 167 -18.44 3.38 -8.72
CA TRP A 167 -19.86 3.65 -8.97
C TRP A 167 -20.70 3.54 -7.69
N PHE A 168 -20.50 2.52 -6.87
CA PHE A 168 -21.18 2.41 -5.58
C PHE A 168 -20.82 3.54 -4.61
N LEU A 169 -19.58 4.03 -4.67
CA LEU A 169 -19.13 5.14 -3.84
C LEU A 169 -19.54 6.52 -4.37
N LEU A 170 -20.01 6.64 -5.61
CA LEU A 170 -20.28 7.90 -6.27
C LEU A 170 -21.19 8.86 -5.46
N PRO A 171 -22.25 8.42 -4.77
CA PRO A 171 -23.10 9.32 -3.99
C PRO A 171 -22.40 9.96 -2.78
N TYR A 172 -21.33 9.34 -2.29
CA TYR A 172 -20.62 9.75 -1.07
C TYR A 172 -19.22 10.28 -1.36
N ARG A 173 -18.55 9.71 -2.35
CA ARG A 173 -17.17 9.99 -2.70
C ARG A 173 -16.97 10.10 -4.21
N PRO A 174 -17.50 11.17 -4.81
CA PRO A 174 -17.34 11.41 -6.25
C PRO A 174 -15.87 11.59 -6.68
N ASP A 175 -14.98 11.96 -5.75
CA ASP A 175 -13.56 12.06 -5.98
C ASP A 175 -12.92 10.69 -6.27
N VAL A 176 -13.40 9.59 -5.65
CA VAL A 176 -12.97 8.22 -5.96
C VAL A 176 -13.37 7.86 -7.40
N ALA A 177 -14.59 8.18 -7.80
CA ALA A 177 -15.03 7.93 -9.18
C ALA A 177 -14.20 8.74 -10.18
N ALA A 178 -13.95 10.01 -9.90
CA ALA A 178 -13.14 10.88 -10.75
C ALA A 178 -11.68 10.40 -10.85
N GLY A 179 -11.07 9.99 -9.72
CA GLY A 179 -9.73 9.43 -9.67
C GLY A 179 -9.63 8.13 -10.48
N THR A 180 -10.58 7.22 -10.27
CA THR A 180 -10.67 5.96 -11.01
C THR A 180 -10.76 6.19 -12.53
N LEU A 181 -11.65 7.05 -12.98
CA LEU A 181 -11.82 7.33 -14.42
C LEU A 181 -10.57 7.94 -15.04
N ARG A 182 -9.92 8.91 -14.37
CA ARG A 182 -8.67 9.49 -14.86
C ARG A 182 -7.55 8.47 -14.90
N TYR A 183 -7.43 7.63 -13.87
CA TYR A 183 -6.44 6.57 -13.82
C TYR A 183 -6.62 5.56 -14.95
N LEU A 184 -7.84 5.07 -15.15
CA LEU A 184 -8.14 4.11 -16.21
C LEU A 184 -7.95 4.72 -17.60
N ALA A 185 -8.35 5.99 -17.81
CA ALA A 185 -8.12 6.70 -19.07
C ALA A 185 -6.64 6.87 -19.40
N ARG A 186 -5.80 7.09 -18.39
CA ARG A 186 -4.34 7.17 -18.57
C ARG A 186 -3.73 5.87 -19.08
N TRP A 187 -4.26 4.73 -18.65
CA TRP A 187 -3.75 3.40 -18.99
C TRP A 187 -4.58 2.70 -20.06
N GLN A 188 -5.53 3.41 -20.67
CA GLN A 188 -6.29 2.90 -21.80
C GLN A 188 -5.36 2.58 -22.97
N ALA A 189 -5.53 1.41 -23.58
CA ALA A 189 -4.70 0.97 -24.69
C ALA A 189 -4.90 1.87 -25.91
N ALA A 190 -3.80 2.28 -26.52
CA ALA A 190 -3.82 3.02 -27.79
C ALA A 190 -3.57 2.13 -29.01
N ASP A 191 -2.86 1.01 -28.83
CA ASP A 191 -2.42 0.11 -29.87
C ASP A 191 -2.82 -1.34 -29.58
N VAL A 192 -2.67 -2.19 -30.60
CA VAL A 192 -2.84 -3.65 -30.44
C VAL A 192 -1.54 -4.23 -29.86
N ASP A 193 -1.63 -4.83 -28.69
CA ASP A 193 -0.55 -5.58 -28.07
C ASP A 193 -1.08 -6.95 -27.61
N ARG A 194 -0.73 -8.00 -28.34
CA ARG A 194 -1.20 -9.36 -28.05
C ARG A 194 -0.65 -9.92 -26.75
N SER A 195 0.53 -9.49 -26.31
CA SER A 195 1.15 -9.94 -25.06
C SER A 195 0.41 -9.43 -23.83
N ARG A 196 -0.27 -8.31 -24.00
CA ARG A 196 -1.09 -7.63 -22.97
C ARG A 196 -2.59 -7.80 -23.23
N GLU A 197 -2.97 -8.54 -24.25
CA GLU A 197 -4.36 -8.62 -24.70
C GLU A 197 -4.99 -7.24 -24.94
N ALA A 198 -4.20 -6.27 -25.37
CA ALA A 198 -4.62 -4.89 -25.54
C ALA A 198 -5.05 -4.60 -26.97
N GLU A 199 -6.09 -3.78 -27.08
CA GLU A 199 -6.63 -3.22 -28.33
C GLU A 199 -6.95 -1.74 -28.13
N PRO A 200 -6.93 -0.91 -29.18
CA PRO A 200 -7.25 0.51 -29.04
C PRO A 200 -8.59 0.74 -28.32
N GLY A 201 -8.55 1.53 -27.26
CA GLY A 201 -9.73 1.83 -26.43
C GLY A 201 -10.01 0.84 -25.31
N LYS A 202 -9.33 -0.29 -25.26
CA LYS A 202 -9.51 -1.29 -24.19
C LYS A 202 -8.94 -0.77 -22.85
N ILE A 203 -9.70 -0.99 -21.78
CA ILE A 203 -9.24 -0.77 -20.39
C ILE A 203 -8.53 -2.05 -19.93
N MET A 204 -7.41 -1.87 -19.22
CA MET A 204 -6.64 -2.99 -18.69
C MET A 204 -7.48 -3.87 -17.75
N HIS A 205 -7.19 -5.17 -17.72
CA HIS A 205 -7.75 -6.07 -16.73
C HIS A 205 -7.21 -5.76 -15.34
N GLU A 206 -5.90 -5.76 -15.19
CA GLU A 206 -5.19 -5.35 -13.98
C GLU A 206 -3.92 -4.58 -14.34
N LEU A 207 -3.44 -3.75 -13.42
CA LEU A 207 -2.17 -3.05 -13.60
C LEU A 207 -1.29 -3.28 -12.37
N ARG A 208 -0.12 -3.87 -12.60
CA ARG A 208 0.87 -4.19 -11.58
C ARG A 208 2.24 -3.61 -11.94
N PHE A 209 3.01 -3.29 -10.92
CA PHE A 209 4.36 -2.73 -11.05
C PHE A 209 5.43 -3.59 -10.38
N GLY A 210 5.11 -4.86 -10.05
CA GLY A 210 6.05 -5.83 -9.52
C GLY A 210 7.21 -6.13 -10.49
N GLU A 211 8.29 -6.72 -9.99
CA GLU A 211 9.47 -7.03 -10.80
C GLU A 211 9.14 -7.97 -11.96
N LEU A 212 8.37 -9.02 -11.71
CA LEU A 212 7.99 -9.99 -12.75
C LEU A 212 7.20 -9.32 -13.89
N THR A 213 6.35 -8.36 -13.55
CA THR A 213 5.58 -7.60 -14.54
C THR A 213 6.48 -6.67 -15.35
N ARG A 214 7.37 -5.91 -14.69
CA ARG A 214 8.29 -4.99 -15.35
C ARG A 214 9.28 -5.70 -16.27
N THR A 215 9.69 -6.92 -15.90
CA THR A 215 10.62 -7.74 -16.69
C THR A 215 9.93 -8.61 -17.74
N GLY A 216 8.62 -8.43 -17.93
CA GLY A 216 7.84 -9.14 -18.96
C GLY A 216 7.60 -10.62 -18.66
N LYS A 217 7.79 -11.07 -17.41
CA LYS A 217 7.56 -12.46 -17.00
C LYS A 217 6.09 -12.74 -16.66
N THR A 218 5.32 -11.69 -16.40
CA THR A 218 3.85 -11.76 -16.28
C THR A 218 3.20 -10.80 -17.25
N PRO A 219 2.06 -11.15 -17.83
CA PRO A 219 1.34 -10.23 -18.71
C PRO A 219 0.87 -9.00 -17.91
N HIS A 220 0.99 -7.84 -18.53
CA HIS A 220 0.21 -6.68 -18.13
C HIS A 220 -1.11 -6.79 -18.91
N SER A 221 -2.17 -7.12 -18.32
CA SER A 221 -3.45 -7.12 -19.03
C SER A 221 -4.27 -5.87 -18.78
#